data_f44ce86cd3384eafb290d2216ea692c9
#
_entry.id   f44ce86cd3384eafb290d2216ea692c9
#
_cell.length_a   1.000
_cell.length_b   1.000
_cell.length_c   1.000
_cell.angle_alpha   90.00
_cell.angle_beta   90.00
_cell.angle_gamma   90.00
#
_symmetry.space_group_name_H-M   'P 1'
#
loop_
_entity.id
_entity.type
_entity.pdbx_description
1 polymer ?
#
loop_
_entity_poly.entity_id
_entity_poly.type
_entity_poly.pdbx_seq_one_letter_code
_entity_poly.pdbx_strand_id
1 'polypeptide(L)'
;MKVALPAVGVLDMLRYHKFTAGAGWAYDYGTSEDSKEMFEYLKGYSPVHNVTNGTNYPATLITTADHDDRVVPAHSFKFAAELQEKQNGENPVLIRVETKAGHGSGTPVSKRIEQYSDIFGFTFYNMGFRVLPENIKTKPKG
;
A
#
# COMPACT_ATOMS: atom_id res chain seq x y z
N MET A 1 -5.48 -11.09 -11.82
CA MET A 1 -4.25 -10.43 -11.27
C MET A 1 -3.57 -11.39 -10.31
N LYS A 2 -2.24 -11.53 -10.33
CA LYS A 2 -1.49 -12.42 -9.41
C LYS A 2 -0.96 -11.69 -8.20
N VAL A 3 -0.49 -10.45 -8.39
CA VAL A 3 0.13 -9.63 -7.35
C VAL A 3 -0.44 -8.21 -7.41
N ALA A 4 -0.66 -7.60 -6.25
CA ALA A 4 -1.02 -6.19 -6.08
C ALA A 4 0.00 -5.52 -5.15
N LEU A 5 0.41 -4.30 -5.51
CA LEU A 5 1.45 -3.54 -4.80
C LEU A 5 0.96 -2.11 -4.47
N PRO A 6 -0.03 -1.94 -3.61
CA PRO A 6 -0.46 -0.61 -3.18
C PRO A 6 0.68 0.10 -2.43
N ALA A 7 1.08 1.27 -2.90
CA ALA A 7 2.16 2.05 -2.30
C ALA A 7 1.63 3.42 -1.90
N VAL A 8 1.77 3.80 -0.64
CA VAL A 8 1.41 5.11 -0.06
C VAL A 8 0.06 5.65 -0.54
N GLY A 9 -0.95 4.78 -0.61
CA GLY A 9 -2.25 5.10 -1.17
C GLY A 9 -3.14 5.89 -0.21
N VAL A 10 -3.93 6.82 -0.76
CA VAL A 10 -5.05 7.45 -0.03
C VAL A 10 -6.23 6.47 -0.05
N LEU A 11 -6.29 5.59 0.95
CA LEU A 11 -7.15 4.41 0.94
C LEU A 11 -8.43 4.57 1.78
N ASP A 12 -8.55 5.65 2.55
CA ASP A 12 -9.76 6.04 3.28
C ASP A 12 -10.24 7.42 2.80
N MET A 13 -11.12 7.42 1.82
CA MET A 13 -11.63 8.65 1.22
C MET A 13 -12.65 9.37 2.12
N LEU A 14 -13.20 8.70 3.13
CA LEU A 14 -14.13 9.36 4.06
C LEU A 14 -13.41 10.22 5.10
N ARG A 15 -12.11 9.96 5.34
CA ARG A 15 -11.35 10.64 6.40
C ARG A 15 -10.06 11.29 5.94
N TYR A 16 -9.69 11.17 4.67
CA TYR A 16 -8.41 11.66 4.16
C TYR A 16 -8.18 13.15 4.51
N HIS A 17 -9.23 13.98 4.44
CA HIS A 17 -9.17 15.41 4.70
C HIS A 17 -8.91 15.78 6.17
N LYS A 18 -9.02 14.80 7.09
CA LYS A 18 -8.74 14.99 8.53
C LYS A 18 -7.28 14.69 8.89
N PHE A 19 -6.52 14.21 7.93
CA PHE A 19 -5.11 13.89 8.11
C PHE A 19 -4.23 14.99 7.50
N THR A 20 -3.10 15.27 8.10
CA THR A 20 -2.03 16.20 7.71
C THR A 20 -2.21 16.92 6.36
N ALA A 21 -1.52 16.48 5.28
CA ALA A 21 -1.61 17.10 3.96
C ALA A 21 -2.97 16.85 3.25
N GLY A 22 -3.73 15.86 3.70
CA GLY A 22 -5.03 15.51 3.10
C GLY A 22 -6.04 16.66 3.08
N ALA A 23 -6.01 17.55 4.06
CA ALA A 23 -6.87 18.73 4.09
C ALA A 23 -6.71 19.61 2.83
N GLY A 24 -5.48 19.68 2.28
CA GLY A 24 -5.19 20.44 1.06
C GLY A 24 -5.81 19.86 -0.22
N TRP A 25 -6.23 18.58 -0.20
CA TRP A 25 -6.82 17.91 -1.37
C TRP A 25 -8.35 18.00 -1.41
N ALA A 26 -8.96 18.59 -0.36
CA ALA A 26 -10.40 18.72 -0.27
C ALA A 26 -11.00 19.55 -1.42
N TYR A 27 -10.24 20.49 -1.97
CA TYR A 27 -10.65 21.27 -3.13
C TYR A 27 -10.87 20.39 -4.38
N ASP A 28 -10.05 19.36 -4.57
CA ASP A 28 -10.12 18.48 -5.74
C ASP A 28 -11.13 17.34 -5.57
N TYR A 29 -11.25 16.78 -4.36
CA TYR A 29 -12.04 15.57 -4.11
C TYR A 29 -13.36 15.81 -3.38
N GLY A 30 -13.55 16.98 -2.78
CA GLY A 30 -14.63 17.21 -1.83
C GLY A 30 -14.43 16.44 -0.52
N THR A 31 -15.28 16.62 0.46
CA THR A 31 -15.19 15.91 1.74
C THR A 31 -16.47 15.14 2.06
N SER A 32 -16.35 14.11 2.89
CA SER A 32 -17.50 13.34 3.37
C SER A 32 -18.45 14.16 4.27
N GLU A 33 -18.06 15.38 4.63
CA GLU A 33 -18.82 16.31 5.48
C GLU A 33 -19.57 17.37 4.67
N ASP A 34 -19.31 17.47 3.35
CA ASP A 34 -19.92 18.48 2.49
C ASP A 34 -21.43 18.23 2.28
N SER A 35 -21.81 16.97 2.05
CA SER A 35 -23.20 16.55 1.90
C SER A 35 -23.34 15.02 1.99
N LYS A 36 -24.58 14.54 2.10
CA LYS A 36 -24.87 13.10 2.05
C LYS A 36 -24.45 12.49 0.70
N GLU A 37 -24.72 13.20 -0.38
CA GLU A 37 -24.39 12.78 -1.74
C GLU A 37 -22.86 12.63 -1.90
N MET A 38 -22.09 13.59 -1.37
CA MET A 38 -20.63 13.52 -1.40
C MET A 38 -20.09 12.38 -0.52
N PHE A 39 -20.69 12.16 0.65
CA PHE A 39 -20.35 11.02 1.49
C PHE A 39 -20.53 9.69 0.74
N GLU A 40 -21.68 9.46 0.13
CA GLU A 40 -21.97 8.23 -0.61
C GLU A 40 -21.07 8.09 -1.85
N TYR A 41 -20.78 9.18 -2.55
CA TYR A 41 -19.85 9.20 -3.66
C TYR A 41 -18.44 8.77 -3.24
N LEU A 42 -17.87 9.41 -2.22
CA LEU A 42 -16.54 9.09 -1.69
C LEU A 42 -16.47 7.66 -1.14
N LYS A 43 -17.52 7.22 -0.44
CA LYS A 43 -17.63 5.86 0.07
C LYS A 43 -17.60 4.83 -1.06
N GLY A 44 -18.26 5.13 -2.19
CA GLY A 44 -18.39 4.24 -3.33
C GLY A 44 -17.06 3.81 -3.95
N TYR A 45 -16.00 4.62 -3.82
CA TYR A 45 -14.68 4.26 -4.32
C TYR A 45 -13.57 4.25 -3.25
N SER A 46 -13.91 4.46 -1.99
CA SER A 46 -12.95 4.40 -0.88
C SER A 46 -12.45 2.97 -0.66
N PRO A 47 -11.16 2.65 -0.90
CA PRO A 47 -10.66 1.27 -0.86
C PRO A 47 -10.96 0.55 0.44
N VAL A 48 -10.70 1.16 1.60
CA VAL A 48 -10.98 0.57 2.93
C VAL A 48 -12.45 0.14 3.07
N HIS A 49 -13.39 0.93 2.52
CA HIS A 49 -14.82 0.69 2.69
C HIS A 49 -15.40 -0.29 1.64
N ASN A 50 -14.62 -0.65 0.63
CA ASN A 50 -15.05 -1.52 -0.48
C ASN A 50 -14.32 -2.86 -0.53
N VAL A 51 -13.59 -3.22 0.53
CA VAL A 51 -13.07 -4.58 0.69
C VAL A 51 -14.24 -5.53 0.94
N THR A 52 -14.44 -6.48 0.04
CA THR A 52 -15.56 -7.43 0.09
C THR A 52 -15.17 -8.69 0.87
N ASN A 53 -15.97 -9.04 1.86
CA ASN A 53 -15.76 -10.25 2.64
C ASN A 53 -15.86 -11.53 1.77
N GLY A 54 -15.02 -12.50 2.05
CA GLY A 54 -15.03 -13.79 1.33
C GLY A 54 -14.43 -13.74 -0.08
N THR A 55 -13.82 -12.63 -0.48
CA THR A 55 -13.16 -12.49 -1.78
C THR A 55 -11.73 -13.05 -1.74
N ASN A 56 -11.36 -13.81 -2.77
CA ASN A 56 -9.97 -14.25 -2.96
C ASN A 56 -9.17 -13.14 -3.63
N TYR A 57 -8.56 -12.29 -2.83
CA TYR A 57 -7.70 -11.20 -3.30
C TYR A 57 -6.36 -11.74 -3.81
N PRO A 58 -5.67 -11.02 -4.73
CA PRO A 58 -4.31 -11.38 -5.14
C PRO A 58 -3.32 -11.29 -3.98
N ALA A 59 -2.16 -11.92 -4.12
CA ALA A 59 -1.05 -11.68 -3.19
C ALA A 59 -0.75 -10.17 -3.13
N THR A 60 -0.88 -9.57 -1.96
CA THR A 60 -0.85 -8.11 -1.80
C THR A 60 0.26 -7.70 -0.85
N LEU A 61 1.14 -6.80 -1.30
CA LEU A 61 2.14 -6.14 -0.47
C LEU A 61 1.88 -4.64 -0.45
N ILE A 62 1.36 -4.15 0.67
CA ILE A 62 1.12 -2.73 0.91
C ILE A 62 2.42 -2.12 1.43
N THR A 63 2.82 -0.96 0.90
CA THR A 63 4.02 -0.25 1.38
C THR A 63 3.67 1.12 1.91
N THR A 64 4.26 1.49 3.06
CA THR A 64 4.11 2.80 3.70
C THR A 64 5.34 3.13 4.53
N ALA A 65 5.39 4.34 5.12
CA ALA A 65 6.43 4.75 6.05
C ALA A 65 5.79 5.26 7.35
N ASP A 66 6.48 5.05 8.47
CA ASP A 66 5.94 5.33 9.81
C ASP A 66 5.80 6.83 10.12
N HIS A 67 6.56 7.70 9.45
CA HIS A 67 6.55 9.16 9.57
C HIS A 67 6.11 9.85 8.28
N ASP A 68 5.30 9.17 7.45
CA ASP A 68 4.73 9.80 6.25
C ASP A 68 3.68 10.83 6.68
N ASP A 69 4.01 12.11 6.48
CA ASP A 69 3.16 13.26 6.80
C ASP A 69 2.32 13.73 5.60
N ARG A 70 2.56 13.22 4.42
CA ARG A 70 1.79 13.51 3.21
C ARG A 70 0.60 12.56 3.08
N VAL A 71 0.87 11.26 3.11
CA VAL A 71 -0.16 10.22 3.14
C VAL A 71 0.05 9.39 4.39
N VAL A 72 -0.63 9.77 5.46
CA VAL A 72 -0.40 9.16 6.78
C VAL A 72 -0.53 7.63 6.74
N PRO A 73 0.32 6.90 7.45
CA PRO A 73 0.35 5.44 7.42
C PRO A 73 -0.96 4.79 7.86
N ALA A 74 -1.82 5.53 8.57
CA ALA A 74 -3.15 5.07 8.97
C ALA A 74 -4.01 4.58 7.79
N HIS A 75 -3.88 5.18 6.60
CA HIS A 75 -4.52 4.68 5.38
C HIS A 75 -4.12 3.25 5.08
N SER A 76 -2.81 3.00 5.05
CA SER A 76 -2.24 1.69 4.74
C SER A 76 -2.54 0.65 5.82
N PHE A 77 -2.47 1.04 7.10
CA PHE A 77 -2.78 0.13 8.22
C PHE A 77 -4.23 -0.31 8.21
N LYS A 78 -5.17 0.61 8.03
CA LYS A 78 -6.60 0.29 7.95
C LYS A 78 -6.91 -0.64 6.77
N PHE A 79 -6.35 -0.33 5.61
CA PHE A 79 -6.58 -1.14 4.41
C PHE A 79 -5.96 -2.54 4.53
N ALA A 80 -4.75 -2.65 5.11
CA ALA A 80 -4.13 -3.94 5.38
C ALA A 80 -4.98 -4.78 6.33
N ALA A 81 -5.47 -4.20 7.42
CA ALA A 81 -6.32 -4.88 8.38
C ALA A 81 -7.64 -5.38 7.74
N GLU A 82 -8.30 -4.53 6.96
CA GLU A 82 -9.52 -4.91 6.24
C GLU A 82 -9.30 -6.04 5.23
N LEU A 83 -8.19 -5.98 4.48
CA LEU A 83 -7.85 -7.04 3.53
C LEU A 83 -7.52 -8.35 4.25
N GLN A 84 -6.76 -8.31 5.34
CA GLN A 84 -6.38 -9.49 6.11
C GLN A 84 -7.60 -10.17 6.75
N GLU A 85 -8.56 -9.37 7.26
CA GLU A 85 -9.80 -9.89 7.86
C GLU A 85 -10.73 -10.52 6.81
N LYS A 86 -10.82 -9.93 5.62
CA LYS A 86 -11.81 -10.30 4.60
C LYS A 86 -11.28 -11.23 3.50
N GLN A 87 -9.95 -11.47 3.46
CA GLN A 87 -9.33 -12.41 2.53
C GLN A 87 -9.83 -13.83 2.76
N ASN A 88 -10.33 -14.49 1.71
CA ASN A 88 -10.82 -15.87 1.78
C ASN A 88 -9.90 -16.87 1.07
N GLY A 89 -8.77 -16.43 0.52
CA GLY A 89 -7.82 -17.28 -0.17
C GLY A 89 -6.51 -17.46 0.60
N GLU A 90 -5.62 -18.27 0.04
CA GLU A 90 -4.28 -18.53 0.61
C GLU A 90 -3.24 -17.45 0.23
N ASN A 91 -3.62 -16.49 -0.62
CA ASN A 91 -2.70 -15.44 -1.06
C ASN A 91 -2.32 -14.53 0.11
N PRO A 92 -1.03 -14.25 0.32
CA PRO A 92 -0.59 -13.42 1.44
C PRO A 92 -1.04 -11.96 1.27
N VAL A 93 -1.47 -11.35 2.37
CA VAL A 93 -1.69 -9.90 2.49
C VAL A 93 -0.71 -9.38 3.54
N LEU A 94 0.30 -8.68 3.08
CA LEU A 94 1.39 -8.16 3.91
C LEU A 94 1.44 -6.63 3.84
N ILE A 95 1.98 -6.04 4.89
CA ILE A 95 2.33 -4.63 4.92
C ILE A 95 3.82 -4.46 5.24
N ARG A 96 4.53 -3.67 4.43
CA ARG A 96 5.90 -3.25 4.67
C ARG A 96 5.91 -1.80 5.15
N VAL A 97 6.42 -1.59 6.33
CA VAL A 97 6.52 -0.26 6.93
C VAL A 97 7.99 0.15 6.97
N GLU A 98 8.36 1.20 6.23
CA GLU A 98 9.69 1.79 6.33
C GLU A 98 9.76 2.61 7.62
N THR A 99 10.68 2.23 8.52
CA THR A 99 10.83 2.88 9.82
C THR A 99 11.75 4.11 9.74
N LYS A 100 11.44 5.14 10.55
CA LYS A 100 12.18 6.41 10.57
C LYS A 100 12.28 7.05 9.19
N ALA A 101 11.18 7.02 8.45
CA ALA A 101 11.11 7.52 7.08
C ALA A 101 9.80 8.28 6.84
N GLY A 102 9.90 9.37 6.06
CA GLY A 102 8.75 10.13 5.58
C GLY A 102 8.27 9.64 4.20
N HIS A 103 7.65 10.52 3.43
CA HIS A 103 7.05 10.21 2.11
C HIS A 103 8.07 9.85 0.99
N GLY A 104 9.29 9.48 1.34
CA GLY A 104 10.32 9.03 0.39
C GLY A 104 11.34 10.09 -0.01
N SER A 105 11.13 11.35 0.31
CA SER A 105 12.14 12.39 0.12
C SER A 105 13.34 12.16 1.07
N GLY A 106 14.57 12.18 0.51
CA GLY A 106 15.78 11.99 1.30
C GLY A 106 16.05 10.55 1.76
N THR A 107 15.31 9.55 1.27
CA THR A 107 15.54 8.14 1.63
C THR A 107 16.93 7.69 1.15
N PRO A 108 17.79 7.15 2.03
CA PRO A 108 19.10 6.63 1.66
C PRO A 108 19.01 5.53 0.58
N VAL A 109 20.03 5.46 -0.29
CA VAL A 109 20.07 4.48 -1.38
C VAL A 109 19.98 3.04 -0.86
N SER A 110 20.63 2.73 0.27
CA SER A 110 20.58 1.42 0.90
C SER A 110 19.15 1.00 1.26
N LYS A 111 18.37 1.89 1.85
CA LYS A 111 16.96 1.65 2.17
C LYS A 111 16.09 1.46 0.92
N ARG A 112 16.38 2.19 -0.16
CA ARG A 112 15.69 1.98 -1.44
C ARG A 112 16.00 0.60 -2.03
N ILE A 113 17.26 0.18 -1.99
CA ILE A 113 17.67 -1.15 -2.46
C ILE A 113 16.92 -2.23 -1.67
N GLU A 114 16.89 -2.12 -0.33
CA GLU A 114 16.17 -3.04 0.53
C GLU A 114 14.67 -3.08 0.20
N GLN A 115 14.03 -1.92 0.09
CA GLN A 115 12.61 -1.82 -0.27
C GLN A 115 12.30 -2.49 -1.61
N TYR A 116 13.09 -2.21 -2.65
CA TYR A 116 12.86 -2.83 -3.96
C TYR A 116 13.21 -4.32 -3.97
N SER A 117 14.18 -4.76 -3.17
CA SER A 117 14.47 -6.18 -2.99
C SER A 117 13.28 -6.93 -2.41
N ASP A 118 12.63 -6.37 -1.39
CA ASP A 118 11.43 -6.93 -0.79
C ASP A 118 10.27 -6.96 -1.79
N ILE A 119 10.03 -5.85 -2.51
CA ILE A 119 8.96 -5.76 -3.51
C ILE A 119 9.15 -6.77 -4.64
N PHE A 120 10.35 -6.86 -5.20
CA PHE A 120 10.64 -7.80 -6.28
C PHE A 120 10.64 -9.25 -5.79
N GLY A 121 11.20 -9.51 -4.60
CA GLY A 121 11.17 -10.84 -3.98
C GLY A 121 9.73 -11.33 -3.78
N PHE A 122 8.88 -10.50 -3.18
CA PHE A 122 7.46 -10.78 -3.02
C PHE A 122 6.76 -11.03 -4.37
N THR A 123 7.02 -10.16 -5.33
CA THR A 123 6.41 -10.23 -6.67
C THR A 123 6.79 -11.52 -7.38
N PHE A 124 8.08 -11.79 -7.51
CA PHE A 124 8.56 -12.98 -8.23
C PHE A 124 8.12 -14.28 -7.58
N TYR A 125 8.16 -14.35 -6.25
CA TYR A 125 7.71 -15.53 -5.51
C TYR A 125 6.23 -15.83 -5.79
N ASN A 126 5.37 -14.82 -5.69
CA ASN A 126 3.92 -15.00 -5.90
C ASN A 126 3.51 -15.13 -7.38
N MET A 127 4.40 -14.76 -8.31
CA MET A 127 4.23 -15.04 -9.74
C MET A 127 4.72 -16.44 -10.12
N GLY A 128 5.33 -17.19 -9.21
CA GLY A 128 5.82 -18.53 -9.44
C GLY A 128 7.32 -18.63 -9.82
N PHE A 129 8.05 -17.52 -9.82
CA PHE A 129 9.50 -17.51 -10.03
C PHE A 129 10.19 -17.84 -8.70
N ARG A 130 10.51 -19.12 -8.50
CA ARG A 130 11.11 -19.60 -7.23
C ARG A 130 12.64 -19.71 -7.28
N VAL A 131 13.23 -19.55 -8.45
CA VAL A 131 14.68 -19.66 -8.66
C VAL A 131 15.11 -18.49 -9.54
N LEU A 132 16.12 -17.74 -9.10
CA LEU A 132 16.77 -16.76 -9.98
C LEU A 132 17.49 -17.50 -11.13
N PRO A 133 17.47 -16.96 -12.36
CA PRO A 133 18.23 -17.53 -13.47
C PRO A 133 19.70 -17.73 -13.07
N GLU A 134 20.26 -18.90 -13.36
CA GLU A 134 21.65 -19.28 -13.00
C GLU A 134 22.73 -18.31 -13.52
N ASN A 135 22.39 -17.44 -14.45
CA ASN A 135 23.31 -16.51 -15.10
C ASN A 135 23.63 -15.25 -14.28
N ILE A 136 23.02 -15.08 -13.08
CA ILE A 136 23.43 -14.03 -12.15
C ILE A 136 24.54 -14.59 -11.24
N LYS A 137 25.63 -15.04 -11.83
CA LYS A 137 26.88 -15.25 -11.08
C LYS A 137 27.40 -13.86 -10.73
N THR A 138 27.30 -13.50 -9.47
CA THR A 138 28.01 -12.35 -8.92
C THR A 138 29.48 -12.51 -9.29
N LYS A 139 30.03 -11.58 -10.10
CA LYS A 139 31.48 -11.52 -10.26
C LYS A 139 32.08 -11.38 -8.87
N PRO A 140 33.08 -12.18 -8.50
CA PRO A 140 33.80 -11.99 -7.25
C PRO A 140 34.36 -10.56 -7.26
N LYS A 141 34.16 -9.83 -6.17
CA LYS A 141 34.82 -8.56 -5.96
C LYS A 141 36.31 -8.84 -5.93
N GLY A 142 37.04 -8.40 -6.97
CA GLY A 142 38.50 -8.31 -6.96
C GLY A 142 38.90 -7.14 -6.07
#